data_3e496764176cd1a4aba45aad4a665b33
#
_entry.id   3e496764176cd1a4aba45aad4a665b33
#
_cell.length_a   1.000
_cell.length_b   1.000
_cell.length_c   1.000
_cell.angle_alpha   90.00
_cell.angle_beta   90.00
_cell.angle_gamma   90.00
#
_symmetry.space_group_name_H-M   'P 1'
#
loop_
_entity.id
_entity.type
_entity.pdbx_description
1 polymer ?
#
loop_
_entity_poly.entity_id
_entity_poly.type
_entity_poly.pdbx_seq_one_letter_code
_entity_poly.pdbx_strand_id
1 'polypeptide(L)'
;MDQFSATLANSLLGNHENDAVLEITMSGPSLKFNCDTSICLTGADLTPMLNNKHIKHNRVIRINSGDILSFGRLNFGFRSYLAVSGGFQSDLVMNSRSMYSEITKQVCIKKNEILSINPNKTNTISNSVLKTKASHFSSEVIEVFKGPEFELLNLEQQELLLSETFTISKNNSRMAYQLEETLDNSLEPIITSLVLPGTVQLTPSGKLIVLMRDCQTTGGYPRVLQLKESSINVLSQKFTDAKVKFKLL
;
A
#
# COMPACT_ATOMS: atom_id res chain seq x y z
N MET A 1 -0.57 -2.69 1.44
CA MET A 1 -0.77 -1.23 1.57
C MET A 1 -1.89 -0.77 0.63
N ASP A 2 -1.68 -0.76 -0.67
CA ASP A 2 -2.70 -0.47 -1.70
C ASP A 2 -3.53 -1.74 -1.98
N GLN A 3 -4.64 -1.88 -1.28
CA GLN A 3 -5.52 -3.04 -1.43
C GLN A 3 -6.19 -3.08 -2.80
N PHE A 4 -6.49 -1.90 -3.39
CA PHE A 4 -7.07 -1.84 -4.73
C PHE A 4 -6.15 -2.50 -5.76
N SER A 5 -4.86 -2.14 -5.77
CA SER A 5 -3.90 -2.74 -6.70
C SER A 5 -3.68 -4.23 -6.44
N ALA A 6 -3.58 -4.65 -5.17
CA ALA A 6 -3.43 -6.06 -4.80
C ALA A 6 -4.62 -6.92 -5.26
N THR A 7 -5.84 -6.47 -4.95
CA THR A 7 -7.08 -7.15 -5.38
C THR A 7 -7.21 -7.18 -6.91
N LEU A 8 -6.84 -6.10 -7.60
CA LEU A 8 -6.86 -6.04 -9.06
C LEU A 8 -5.94 -7.10 -9.69
N ALA A 9 -4.72 -7.30 -9.14
CA ALA A 9 -3.79 -8.31 -9.64
C ALA A 9 -4.39 -9.73 -9.52
N ASN A 10 -5.00 -10.04 -8.36
CA ASN A 10 -5.66 -11.31 -8.13
C ASN A 10 -6.88 -11.49 -9.04
N SER A 11 -7.72 -10.47 -9.19
CA SER A 11 -8.93 -10.52 -10.03
C SER A 11 -8.61 -10.80 -11.49
N LEU A 12 -7.56 -10.16 -12.03
CA LEU A 12 -7.12 -10.39 -13.41
C LEU A 12 -6.64 -11.82 -13.66
N LEU A 13 -6.04 -12.46 -12.64
CA LEU A 13 -5.61 -13.86 -12.70
C LEU A 13 -6.75 -14.86 -12.43
N GLY A 14 -7.94 -14.39 -12.01
CA GLY A 14 -9.02 -15.27 -11.52
C GLY A 14 -8.69 -15.93 -10.18
N ASN A 15 -7.80 -15.37 -9.40
CA ASN A 15 -7.52 -15.76 -8.02
C ASN A 15 -8.64 -15.29 -7.09
N HIS A 16 -8.66 -15.83 -5.87
CA HIS A 16 -9.45 -15.23 -4.79
C HIS A 16 -8.85 -13.87 -4.42
N GLU A 17 -9.68 -12.88 -4.08
CA GLU A 17 -9.22 -11.51 -3.77
C GLU A 17 -8.18 -11.43 -2.65
N ASN A 18 -8.24 -12.36 -1.69
CA ASN A 18 -7.35 -12.47 -0.54
C ASN A 18 -6.18 -13.45 -0.75
N ASP A 19 -5.97 -13.97 -1.96
CA ASP A 19 -4.77 -14.77 -2.26
C ASP A 19 -3.52 -13.90 -2.08
N ALA A 20 -2.47 -14.48 -1.51
CA ALA A 20 -1.26 -13.73 -1.19
C ALA A 20 -0.55 -13.21 -2.43
N VAL A 21 -0.19 -11.93 -2.40
CA VAL A 21 0.58 -11.24 -3.43
C VAL A 21 1.91 -10.76 -2.85
N LEU A 22 2.91 -10.58 -3.70
CA LEU A 22 4.18 -9.96 -3.30
C LEU A 22 4.07 -8.44 -3.48
N GLU A 23 4.15 -7.70 -2.36
CA GLU A 23 4.26 -6.24 -2.36
C GLU A 23 5.73 -5.84 -2.56
N ILE A 24 6.00 -5.01 -3.55
CA ILE A 24 7.33 -4.55 -3.95
C ILE A 24 7.36 -3.03 -3.82
N THR A 25 8.26 -2.52 -2.98
CA THR A 25 8.35 -1.08 -2.70
C THR A 25 9.56 -0.48 -3.37
N MET A 26 9.36 0.52 -4.23
CA MET A 26 10.38 1.39 -4.85
C MET A 26 11.39 0.69 -5.77
N SER A 27 11.91 -0.46 -5.39
CA SER A 27 12.86 -1.25 -6.19
C SER A 27 12.49 -2.73 -6.11
N GLY A 28 12.53 -3.43 -7.23
CA GLY A 28 12.12 -4.83 -7.29
C GLY A 28 13.29 -5.81 -7.32
N PRO A 29 13.07 -7.06 -6.84
CA PRO A 29 14.04 -8.13 -6.91
C PRO A 29 14.13 -8.73 -8.33
N SER A 30 15.12 -9.57 -8.56
CA SER A 30 15.11 -10.51 -9.67
C SER A 30 14.51 -11.85 -9.19
N LEU A 31 13.48 -12.34 -9.89
CA LEU A 31 12.73 -13.54 -9.54
C LEU A 31 12.85 -14.56 -10.67
N LYS A 32 13.42 -15.73 -10.38
CA LYS A 32 13.47 -16.87 -11.31
C LYS A 32 12.31 -17.81 -11.02
N PHE A 33 11.56 -18.17 -12.03
CA PHE A 33 10.48 -19.15 -11.94
C PHE A 33 10.99 -20.57 -12.21
N ASN A 34 10.70 -21.50 -11.31
CA ASN A 34 11.11 -22.89 -11.42
C ASN A 34 10.00 -23.81 -11.94
N CYS A 35 8.84 -23.25 -12.27
CA CYS A 35 7.70 -23.96 -12.87
C CYS A 35 6.89 -23.01 -13.75
N ASP A 36 6.07 -23.58 -14.63
CA ASP A 36 5.12 -22.82 -15.43
C ASP A 36 4.02 -22.23 -14.54
N THR A 37 3.64 -20.99 -14.82
CA THR A 37 2.56 -20.28 -14.10
C THR A 37 2.05 -19.11 -14.92
N SER A 38 1.13 -18.35 -14.36
CA SER A 38 0.73 -17.04 -14.87
C SER A 38 0.90 -15.99 -13.78
N ILE A 39 1.27 -14.79 -14.16
CA ILE A 39 1.46 -13.65 -13.25
C ILE A 39 0.66 -12.44 -13.70
N CYS A 40 0.40 -11.54 -12.76
CA CYS A 40 -0.11 -10.21 -13.05
C CYS A 40 0.62 -9.19 -12.18
N LEU A 41 1.03 -8.07 -12.79
CA LEU A 41 1.64 -6.93 -12.12
C LEU A 41 0.69 -5.74 -12.16
N THR A 42 0.47 -5.12 -11.00
CA THR A 42 -0.37 -3.94 -10.81
C THR A 42 0.30 -2.92 -9.89
N GLY A 43 -0.32 -1.76 -9.66
CA GLY A 43 0.26 -0.72 -8.81
C GLY A 43 1.33 0.10 -9.53
N ALA A 44 2.40 0.44 -8.80
CA ALA A 44 3.51 1.26 -9.31
C ALA A 44 4.21 0.63 -10.50
N ASP A 45 4.66 1.47 -11.43
CA ASP A 45 5.46 1.03 -12.57
C ASP A 45 6.96 1.05 -12.23
N LEU A 46 7.49 -0.12 -11.95
CA LEU A 46 8.91 -0.37 -11.71
C LEU A 46 9.63 -0.86 -12.98
N THR A 47 9.11 -0.56 -14.17
CA THR A 47 9.68 -0.99 -15.46
C THR A 47 9.95 -2.50 -15.49
N PRO A 48 8.91 -3.35 -15.33
CA PRO A 48 9.11 -4.80 -15.26
C PRO A 48 9.56 -5.39 -16.59
N MET A 49 10.47 -6.34 -16.51
CA MET A 49 11.05 -7.06 -17.66
C MET A 49 10.98 -8.56 -17.44
N LEU A 50 10.54 -9.30 -18.43
CA LEU A 50 10.62 -10.75 -18.48
C LEU A 50 11.70 -11.14 -19.50
N ASN A 51 12.74 -11.85 -19.04
CA ASN A 51 13.89 -12.21 -19.87
C ASN A 51 14.45 -11.02 -20.67
N ASN A 52 14.65 -9.88 -19.96
CA ASN A 52 15.12 -8.60 -20.50
C ASN A 52 14.19 -7.93 -21.54
N LYS A 53 12.94 -8.36 -21.66
CA LYS A 53 11.93 -7.73 -22.52
C LYS A 53 10.88 -7.05 -21.65
N HIS A 54 10.55 -5.78 -21.94
CA HIS A 54 9.52 -5.06 -21.21
C HIS A 54 8.16 -5.76 -21.30
N ILE A 55 7.50 -5.86 -20.16
CA ILE A 55 6.15 -6.40 -20.04
C ILE A 55 5.19 -5.30 -19.54
N LYS A 56 3.91 -5.44 -19.90
CA LYS A 56 2.89 -4.45 -19.55
C LYS A 56 2.19 -4.82 -18.26
N HIS A 57 1.85 -3.80 -17.47
CA HIS A 57 1.01 -3.91 -16.29
C HIS A 57 -0.44 -4.25 -16.61
N ASN A 58 -1.20 -4.64 -15.58
CA ASN A 58 -2.63 -4.86 -15.58
C ASN A 58 -3.10 -5.87 -16.64
N ARG A 59 -2.31 -6.92 -16.82
CA ARG A 59 -2.64 -8.05 -17.72
C ARG A 59 -2.01 -9.34 -17.22
N VAL A 60 -2.62 -10.44 -17.62
CA VAL A 60 -2.07 -11.77 -17.37
C VAL A 60 -0.89 -12.04 -18.32
N ILE A 61 0.20 -12.55 -17.78
CA ILE A 61 1.42 -12.91 -18.48
C ILE A 61 1.73 -14.37 -18.17
N ARG A 62 1.90 -15.18 -19.21
CA ARG A 62 2.35 -16.57 -19.08
C ARG A 62 3.84 -16.61 -18.77
N ILE A 63 4.21 -17.49 -17.88
CA ILE A 63 5.57 -17.73 -17.43
C ILE A 63 5.90 -19.19 -17.66
N ASN A 64 7.05 -19.44 -18.27
CA ASN A 64 7.61 -20.78 -18.39
C ASN A 64 8.66 -21.01 -17.33
N SER A 65 8.87 -22.28 -16.97
CA SER A 65 9.99 -22.66 -16.11
C SER A 65 11.32 -22.17 -16.67
N GLY A 66 12.12 -21.51 -15.84
CA GLY A 66 13.38 -20.88 -16.23
C GLY A 66 13.29 -19.38 -16.50
N ASP A 67 12.09 -18.82 -16.71
CA ASP A 67 11.92 -17.38 -16.95
C ASP A 67 12.38 -16.54 -15.76
N ILE A 68 12.89 -15.34 -16.05
CA ILE A 68 13.37 -14.38 -15.06
C ILE A 68 12.59 -13.08 -15.18
N LEU A 69 11.85 -12.73 -14.12
CA LEU A 69 11.23 -11.42 -13.96
C LEU A 69 12.19 -10.51 -13.22
N SER A 70 12.47 -9.36 -13.79
CA SER A 70 13.30 -8.31 -13.18
C SER A 70 12.60 -6.96 -13.26
N PHE A 71 13.10 -5.99 -12.50
CA PHE A 71 12.55 -4.66 -12.43
C PHE A 71 13.66 -3.64 -12.72
N GLY A 72 13.27 -2.52 -13.30
CA GLY A 72 14.16 -1.43 -13.62
C GLY A 72 13.88 -0.19 -12.78
N ARG A 73 13.83 0.98 -13.43
CA ARG A 73 13.61 2.26 -12.78
C ARG A 73 12.12 2.45 -12.43
N LEU A 74 11.86 3.09 -11.29
CA LEU A 74 10.55 3.58 -10.90
C LEU A 74 10.11 4.71 -11.85
N ASN A 75 8.98 4.53 -12.55
CA ASN A 75 8.37 5.54 -13.41
C ASN A 75 7.28 6.34 -12.68
N PHE A 76 6.40 5.67 -11.95
CA PHE A 76 5.35 6.30 -11.14
C PHE A 76 4.85 5.37 -10.03
N GLY A 77 4.18 5.95 -9.04
CA GLY A 77 3.69 5.24 -7.86
C GLY A 77 4.81 4.94 -6.87
N PHE A 78 4.57 4.01 -5.95
CA PHE A 78 5.54 3.63 -4.93
C PHE A 78 5.56 2.13 -4.66
N ARG A 79 4.38 1.47 -4.70
CA ARG A 79 4.22 0.04 -4.43
C ARG A 79 3.63 -0.68 -5.62
N SER A 80 4.33 -1.70 -6.09
CA SER A 80 3.88 -2.64 -7.11
C SER A 80 3.47 -3.96 -6.47
N TYR A 81 2.52 -4.65 -7.06
CA TYR A 81 1.99 -5.93 -6.57
C TYR A 81 2.12 -6.98 -7.64
N LEU A 82 2.82 -8.06 -7.30
CA LEU A 82 2.93 -9.25 -8.14
C LEU A 82 2.01 -10.32 -7.58
N ALA A 83 1.01 -10.71 -8.36
CA ALA A 83 0.22 -11.90 -8.12
C ALA A 83 0.71 -13.05 -9.01
N VAL A 84 0.60 -14.27 -8.50
CA VAL A 84 0.83 -15.52 -9.24
C VAL A 84 -0.46 -16.34 -9.25
N SER A 85 -0.65 -17.20 -10.24
CA SER A 85 -1.83 -18.07 -10.31
C SER A 85 -1.93 -18.94 -9.06
N GLY A 86 -3.07 -18.83 -8.33
CA GLY A 86 -3.31 -19.52 -7.06
C GLY A 86 -2.64 -18.90 -5.84
N GLY A 87 -2.01 -17.72 -5.97
CA GLY A 87 -1.38 -16.98 -4.87
C GLY A 87 -0.06 -17.59 -4.37
N PHE A 88 0.73 -16.80 -3.67
CA PHE A 88 1.91 -17.30 -2.97
C PHE A 88 1.51 -18.13 -1.76
N GLN A 89 2.23 -19.24 -1.54
CA GLN A 89 1.95 -20.23 -0.48
C GLN A 89 2.95 -20.09 0.69
N SER A 90 3.16 -18.85 1.17
CA SER A 90 3.91 -18.63 2.42
C SER A 90 3.19 -19.23 3.62
N ASP A 91 3.90 -19.36 4.75
CA ASP A 91 3.31 -19.88 6.00
C ASP A 91 2.02 -19.11 6.35
N LEU A 92 1.01 -19.86 6.78
CA LEU A 92 -0.24 -19.29 7.28
C LEU A 92 -0.13 -19.11 8.79
N VAL A 93 -0.05 -17.86 9.25
CA VAL A 93 0.02 -17.52 10.68
C VAL A 93 -1.16 -16.63 11.03
N MET A 94 -1.95 -17.00 12.02
CA MET A 94 -3.18 -16.29 12.42
C MET A 94 -4.14 -16.02 11.23
N ASN A 95 -4.29 -16.99 10.34
CA ASN A 95 -5.06 -16.90 9.10
C ASN A 95 -4.55 -15.84 8.09
N SER A 96 -3.30 -15.38 8.21
CA SER A 96 -2.65 -14.47 7.29
C SER A 96 -1.37 -15.07 6.72
N ARG A 97 -1.08 -14.75 5.46
CA ARG A 97 0.20 -15.05 4.80
C ARG A 97 1.15 -13.85 4.78
N SER A 98 0.75 -12.74 5.39
CA SER A 98 1.61 -11.55 5.53
C SER A 98 2.75 -11.81 6.51
N MET A 99 3.92 -11.28 6.19
CA MET A 99 5.07 -11.30 7.10
C MET A 99 4.99 -10.11 8.05
N TYR A 100 5.21 -10.35 9.35
CA TYR A 100 5.17 -9.31 10.37
C TYR A 100 6.20 -9.58 11.47
N SER A 101 6.86 -8.50 11.93
CA SER A 101 7.88 -8.61 12.99
C SER A 101 7.30 -9.25 14.24
N GLU A 102 8.08 -10.13 14.89
CA GLU A 102 7.75 -10.83 16.15
C GLU A 102 6.59 -11.84 16.05
N ILE A 103 5.89 -11.90 14.91
CA ILE A 103 4.79 -12.87 14.68
C ILE A 103 5.24 -13.95 13.72
N THR A 104 5.87 -13.58 12.60
CA THR A 104 6.38 -14.52 11.61
C THR A 104 7.89 -14.68 11.72
N LYS A 105 8.44 -15.79 11.22
CA LYS A 105 9.89 -16.06 11.24
C LYS A 105 10.73 -14.98 10.54
N GLN A 106 10.14 -14.32 9.55
CA GLN A 106 10.77 -13.28 8.75
C GLN A 106 9.81 -12.12 8.59
N VAL A 107 10.37 -10.91 8.44
CA VAL A 107 9.60 -9.67 8.23
C VAL A 107 9.48 -9.27 6.75
N CYS A 108 10.35 -9.85 5.91
CA CYS A 108 10.38 -9.62 4.47
C CYS A 108 11.11 -10.76 3.76
N ILE A 109 10.88 -10.88 2.47
CA ILE A 109 11.57 -11.86 1.61
C ILE A 109 13.04 -11.46 1.48
N LYS A 110 13.93 -12.44 1.63
CA LYS A 110 15.39 -12.27 1.53
C LYS A 110 15.93 -12.80 0.20
N LYS A 111 17.15 -12.40 -0.13
CA LYS A 111 17.86 -12.90 -1.32
C LYS A 111 18.02 -14.42 -1.24
N ASN A 112 17.81 -15.10 -2.37
CA ASN A 112 17.89 -16.56 -2.52
C ASN A 112 16.81 -17.35 -1.79
N GLU A 113 15.74 -16.70 -1.32
CA GLU A 113 14.60 -17.37 -0.74
C GLU A 113 13.71 -17.97 -1.82
N ILE A 114 13.13 -19.13 -1.53
CA ILE A 114 12.21 -19.83 -2.43
C ILE A 114 10.78 -19.57 -1.94
N LEU A 115 9.97 -19.00 -2.81
CA LEU A 115 8.54 -18.79 -2.56
C LEU A 115 7.74 -19.89 -3.24
N SER A 116 7.00 -20.66 -2.45
CA SER A 116 6.12 -21.70 -2.97
C SER A 116 4.90 -21.07 -3.64
N ILE A 117 4.48 -21.62 -4.78
CA ILE A 117 3.25 -21.29 -5.49
C ILE A 117 2.47 -22.56 -5.78
N ASN A 118 1.18 -22.45 -6.09
CA ASN A 118 0.35 -23.61 -6.43
C ASN A 118 0.44 -23.91 -7.93
N PRO A 119 1.12 -24.98 -8.39
CA PRO A 119 1.33 -25.24 -9.80
C PRO A 119 0.07 -25.72 -10.54
N ASN A 120 -0.99 -26.13 -9.82
CA ASN A 120 -2.14 -26.82 -10.42
C ASN A 120 -3.32 -25.89 -10.76
N LYS A 121 -3.24 -24.60 -10.49
CA LYS A 121 -4.27 -23.64 -10.90
C LYS A 121 -3.90 -22.97 -12.22
N THR A 122 -4.07 -23.69 -13.33
CA THR A 122 -4.17 -23.04 -14.64
C THR A 122 -5.56 -22.42 -14.76
N ASN A 123 -5.69 -21.18 -14.34
CA ASN A 123 -6.91 -20.42 -14.60
C ASN A 123 -7.03 -20.14 -16.11
N THR A 124 -8.25 -20.21 -16.63
CA THR A 124 -8.54 -19.76 -17.99
C THR A 124 -8.06 -18.31 -18.12
N ILE A 125 -7.14 -18.08 -19.06
CA ILE A 125 -6.57 -16.75 -19.26
C ILE A 125 -7.69 -15.82 -19.69
N SER A 126 -8.02 -14.87 -18.85
CA SER A 126 -8.81 -13.71 -19.25
C SER A 126 -7.91 -12.78 -20.08
N ASN A 127 -8.33 -12.46 -21.31
CA ASN A 127 -7.69 -11.41 -22.11
C ASN A 127 -8.10 -10.00 -21.65
N SER A 128 -8.67 -9.87 -20.46
CA SER A 128 -9.11 -8.61 -19.90
C SER A 128 -7.91 -7.71 -19.61
N VAL A 129 -8.00 -6.48 -20.07
CA VAL A 129 -7.04 -5.41 -19.78
C VAL A 129 -7.79 -4.31 -19.04
N LEU A 130 -7.41 -4.02 -17.83
CA LEU A 130 -7.96 -2.90 -17.07
C LEU A 130 -6.97 -1.73 -17.06
N LYS A 131 -7.50 -0.51 -17.23
CA LYS A 131 -6.73 0.71 -17.04
C LYS A 131 -7.03 1.27 -15.65
N THR A 132 -6.03 1.33 -14.81
CA THR A 132 -6.09 2.10 -13.56
C THR A 132 -6.15 3.59 -13.90
N LYS A 133 -7.00 4.34 -13.22
CA LYS A 133 -7.05 5.81 -13.39
C LYS A 133 -5.70 6.41 -12.99
N ALA A 134 -5.15 7.30 -13.81
CA ALA A 134 -3.88 7.98 -13.50
C ALA A 134 -3.94 8.71 -12.14
N SER A 135 -5.10 9.25 -11.78
CA SER A 135 -5.33 9.91 -10.49
C SER A 135 -5.04 9.03 -9.27
N HIS A 136 -5.11 7.71 -9.39
CA HIS A 136 -4.73 6.78 -8.32
C HIS A 136 -3.27 6.98 -7.89
N PHE A 137 -2.40 7.36 -8.80
CA PHE A 137 -0.97 7.57 -8.53
C PHE A 137 -0.60 9.06 -8.42
N SER A 138 -1.24 9.94 -9.18
CA SER A 138 -0.88 11.35 -9.31
C SER A 138 -1.67 12.28 -8.39
N SER A 139 -2.85 11.89 -7.89
CA SER A 139 -3.67 12.77 -7.05
C SER A 139 -2.91 13.16 -5.78
N GLU A 140 -2.89 14.46 -5.50
CA GLU A 140 -2.46 15.01 -4.21
C GLU A 140 -3.64 15.12 -3.22
N VAL A 141 -4.86 15.00 -3.72
CA VAL A 141 -6.07 15.12 -2.90
C VAL A 141 -6.36 13.82 -2.17
N ILE A 142 -6.44 13.89 -0.85
CA ILE A 142 -6.79 12.81 0.07
C ILE A 142 -8.15 13.14 0.68
N GLU A 143 -9.18 12.43 0.25
CA GLU A 143 -10.55 12.59 0.77
C GLU A 143 -10.63 12.05 2.20
N VAL A 144 -11.22 12.85 3.10
CA VAL A 144 -11.28 12.57 4.54
C VAL A 144 -12.67 12.86 5.10
N PHE A 145 -12.96 12.24 6.23
CA PHE A 145 -14.05 12.56 7.14
C PHE A 145 -13.48 13.24 8.39
N LYS A 146 -14.31 14.00 9.12
CA LYS A 146 -13.95 14.47 10.46
C LYS A 146 -13.69 13.28 11.38
N GLY A 147 -12.61 13.35 12.14
CA GLY A 147 -12.33 12.40 13.22
C GLY A 147 -13.13 12.74 14.47
N PRO A 148 -13.18 11.85 15.48
CA PRO A 148 -13.93 12.06 16.71
C PRO A 148 -13.53 13.32 17.48
N GLU A 149 -12.26 13.71 17.43
CA GLU A 149 -11.72 14.87 18.13
C GLU A 149 -11.52 16.09 17.22
N PHE A 150 -12.07 16.08 15.98
CA PHE A 150 -11.95 17.21 15.04
C PHE A 150 -12.52 18.51 15.60
N GLU A 151 -13.67 18.47 16.28
CA GLU A 151 -14.36 19.63 16.79
C GLU A 151 -13.66 20.25 18.05
N LEU A 152 -12.62 19.57 18.58
CA LEU A 152 -11.77 20.15 19.63
C LEU A 152 -10.73 21.12 19.06
N LEU A 153 -10.49 21.11 17.75
CA LEU A 153 -9.69 22.10 17.06
C LEU A 153 -10.45 23.43 16.97
N ASN A 154 -9.77 24.56 17.14
CA ASN A 154 -10.37 25.85 16.89
C ASN A 154 -10.55 26.07 15.36
N LEU A 155 -11.30 27.10 14.97
CA LEU A 155 -11.64 27.36 13.55
C LEU A 155 -10.40 27.58 12.70
N GLU A 156 -9.40 28.27 13.19
CA GLU A 156 -8.14 28.51 12.47
C GLU A 156 -7.38 27.21 12.22
N GLN A 157 -7.29 26.33 13.22
CA GLN A 157 -6.65 25.01 13.09
C GLN A 157 -7.41 24.10 12.09
N GLN A 158 -8.75 24.12 12.12
CA GLN A 158 -9.60 23.38 11.18
C GLN A 158 -9.36 23.88 9.75
N GLU A 159 -9.30 25.20 9.56
CA GLU A 159 -9.04 25.81 8.25
C GLU A 159 -7.64 25.45 7.74
N LEU A 160 -6.60 25.61 8.54
CA LEU A 160 -5.23 25.21 8.20
C LEU A 160 -5.14 23.76 7.80
N LEU A 161 -5.76 22.85 8.57
CA LEU A 161 -5.74 21.42 8.31
C LEU A 161 -6.36 21.05 6.95
N LEU A 162 -7.34 21.81 6.47
CA LEU A 162 -8.07 21.54 5.22
C LEU A 162 -7.57 22.37 4.02
N SER A 163 -6.88 23.48 4.26
CA SER A 163 -6.38 24.37 3.17
C SER A 163 -4.92 24.13 2.81
N GLU A 164 -4.10 23.73 3.80
CA GLU A 164 -2.66 23.58 3.62
C GLU A 164 -2.27 22.37 2.79
N THR A 165 -1.05 22.42 2.24
CA THR A 165 -0.40 21.32 1.56
C THR A 165 0.62 20.70 2.49
N PHE A 166 0.49 19.41 2.74
CA PHE A 166 1.37 18.65 3.60
C PHE A 166 2.38 17.84 2.79
N THR A 167 3.57 17.67 3.34
CA THR A 167 4.66 16.88 2.74
C THR A 167 4.84 15.58 3.50
N ILE A 168 4.93 14.46 2.80
CA ILE A 168 5.22 13.17 3.43
C ILE A 168 6.68 13.15 3.88
N SER A 169 6.86 12.97 5.19
CA SER A 169 8.15 12.86 5.84
C SER A 169 8.88 11.56 5.46
N LYS A 170 10.20 11.56 5.66
CA LYS A 170 11.01 10.34 5.62
C LYS A 170 10.56 9.27 6.64
N ASN A 171 9.87 9.66 7.69
CA ASN A 171 9.28 8.77 8.68
C ASN A 171 7.95 8.21 8.15
N ASN A 172 8.03 7.37 7.13
CA ASN A 172 6.89 6.68 6.56
C ASN A 172 7.14 5.17 6.48
N SER A 173 6.14 4.40 6.80
CA SER A 173 6.21 2.94 6.84
C SER A 173 4.83 2.31 6.58
N ARG A 174 4.73 1.00 6.72
CA ARG A 174 3.44 0.30 6.69
C ARG A 174 2.56 0.59 7.92
N MET A 175 3.16 1.04 9.04
CA MET A 175 2.43 1.44 10.25
C MET A 175 1.80 2.83 10.12
N ALA A 176 2.58 3.82 9.70
CA ALA A 176 2.13 5.21 9.67
C ALA A 176 2.96 6.06 8.71
N TYR A 177 2.37 7.14 8.23
CA TYR A 177 3.01 8.22 7.51
C TYR A 177 2.97 9.49 8.36
N GLN A 178 4.13 10.01 8.70
CA GLN A 178 4.27 11.31 9.36
C GLN A 178 4.33 12.41 8.30
N LEU A 179 3.69 13.56 8.57
CA LEU A 179 3.79 14.74 7.73
C LEU A 179 4.86 15.69 8.29
N GLU A 180 5.51 16.48 7.42
CA GLU A 180 6.58 17.40 7.82
C GLU A 180 6.01 18.64 8.52
N GLU A 181 4.94 19.21 7.97
CA GLU A 181 4.28 20.37 8.50
C GLU A 181 3.61 20.03 9.84
N THR A 182 3.56 21.02 10.73
CA THR A 182 2.99 20.87 12.06
C THR A 182 1.74 21.75 12.20
N LEU A 183 0.81 21.29 13.01
CA LEU A 183 -0.36 22.04 13.44
C LEU A 183 -0.23 22.32 14.95
N ASP A 184 0.14 23.53 15.31
CA ASP A 184 0.23 23.93 16.73
C ASP A 184 -1.11 23.72 17.41
N ASN A 185 -1.06 23.09 18.57
CA ASN A 185 -2.27 22.80 19.35
C ASN A 185 -1.98 22.68 20.83
N SER A 186 -3.06 22.75 21.62
CA SER A 186 -3.06 22.54 23.05
C SER A 186 -3.92 21.36 23.48
N LEU A 187 -4.19 20.44 22.55
CA LEU A 187 -5.01 19.27 22.84
C LEU A 187 -4.27 18.31 23.77
N GLU A 188 -4.93 17.92 24.82
CA GLU A 188 -4.42 16.89 25.71
C GLU A 188 -4.53 15.50 25.07
N PRO A 189 -3.58 14.59 25.36
CA PRO A 189 -3.71 13.20 24.98
C PRO A 189 -5.03 12.63 25.52
N ILE A 190 -5.69 11.81 24.69
CA ILE A 190 -6.90 11.11 25.09
C ILE A 190 -6.55 9.81 25.84
N ILE A 191 -7.47 9.34 26.69
CA ILE A 191 -7.36 7.96 27.17
C ILE A 191 -7.42 7.04 25.94
N THR A 192 -6.61 5.98 25.94
CA THR A 192 -6.49 5.02 24.85
C THR A 192 -7.84 4.68 24.20
N SER A 193 -7.94 4.90 22.91
CA SER A 193 -9.13 4.64 22.10
C SER A 193 -8.79 3.85 20.85
N LEU A 194 -9.79 3.20 20.26
CA LEU A 194 -9.61 2.46 19.00
C LEU A 194 -9.16 3.39 17.88
N VAL A 195 -8.19 2.92 17.10
CA VAL A 195 -7.76 3.55 15.85
C VAL A 195 -7.84 2.54 14.70
N LEU A 196 -8.02 3.06 13.50
CA LEU A 196 -8.15 2.28 12.27
C LEU A 196 -7.14 2.77 11.23
N PRO A 197 -6.80 1.97 10.23
CA PRO A 197 -6.11 2.49 9.05
C PRO A 197 -6.82 3.71 8.48
N GLY A 198 -6.06 4.76 8.17
CA GLY A 198 -6.58 6.04 7.72
C GLY A 198 -6.88 7.06 8.82
N THR A 199 -6.81 6.70 10.11
CA THR A 199 -6.90 7.67 11.20
C THR A 199 -5.73 8.65 11.14
N VAL A 200 -6.02 9.95 11.20
CA VAL A 200 -5.01 11.01 11.33
C VAL A 200 -4.96 11.45 12.79
N GLN A 201 -3.83 11.19 13.42
CA GLN A 201 -3.57 11.57 14.81
C GLN A 201 -2.77 12.86 14.86
N LEU A 202 -3.11 13.74 15.82
CA LEU A 202 -2.39 14.96 16.12
C LEU A 202 -1.65 14.79 17.45
N THR A 203 -0.32 14.90 17.41
CA THR A 203 0.51 14.80 18.62
C THR A 203 0.56 16.12 19.38
N PRO A 204 0.94 16.13 20.68
CA PRO A 204 1.16 17.38 21.42
C PRO A 204 2.23 18.29 20.81
N SER A 205 3.18 17.73 20.05
CA SER A 205 4.19 18.51 19.33
C SER A 205 3.72 19.04 17.96
N GLY A 206 2.43 18.93 17.65
CA GLY A 206 1.84 19.40 16.41
C GLY A 206 2.04 18.46 15.19
N LYS A 207 2.67 17.30 15.36
CA LYS A 207 2.87 16.38 14.24
C LYS A 207 1.59 15.66 13.87
N LEU A 208 1.30 15.62 12.55
CA LEU A 208 0.22 14.84 11.97
C LEU A 208 0.76 13.46 11.57
N ILE A 209 0.12 12.41 12.05
CA ILE A 209 0.48 11.01 11.80
C ILE A 209 -0.72 10.30 11.20
N VAL A 210 -0.61 9.91 9.93
CA VAL A 210 -1.65 9.13 9.23
C VAL A 210 -1.37 7.64 9.43
N LEU A 211 -2.25 6.96 10.14
CA LEU A 211 -2.12 5.53 10.40
C LEU A 211 -2.38 4.72 9.12
N MET A 212 -1.53 3.75 8.84
CA MET A 212 -1.61 2.92 7.64
C MET A 212 -2.03 1.49 7.99
N ARG A 213 -1.92 0.55 7.06
CA ARG A 213 -2.51 -0.80 7.17
C ARG A 213 -1.98 -1.67 8.33
N ASP A 214 -0.73 -1.47 8.75
CA ASP A 214 -0.12 -2.22 9.85
C ASP A 214 -0.08 -1.39 11.16
N CYS A 215 -0.99 -0.42 11.31
CA CYS A 215 -1.07 0.42 12.49
C CYS A 215 -1.48 -0.40 13.74
N GLN A 216 -1.19 0.18 14.90
CA GLN A 216 -1.68 -0.33 16.17
C GLN A 216 -3.22 -0.30 16.23
N THR A 217 -3.81 -1.09 17.13
CA THR A 217 -5.26 -1.16 17.33
C THR A 217 -5.80 -0.05 18.24
N THR A 218 -4.96 0.52 19.08
CA THR A 218 -5.32 1.57 20.02
C THR A 218 -4.28 2.71 20.00
N GLY A 219 -4.71 3.93 20.29
CA GLY A 219 -3.85 5.11 20.36
C GLY A 219 -4.35 6.13 21.35
N GLY A 220 -3.44 6.96 21.84
CA GLY A 220 -3.71 8.00 22.86
C GLY A 220 -3.62 9.43 22.34
N TYR A 221 -3.48 9.65 21.05
CA TYR A 221 -3.49 11.01 20.46
C TYR A 221 -4.87 11.34 19.87
N PRO A 222 -5.30 12.62 19.93
CA PRO A 222 -6.52 13.08 19.27
C PRO A 222 -6.59 12.66 17.81
N ARG A 223 -7.73 12.09 17.39
CA ARG A 223 -8.01 11.59 16.04
C ARG A 223 -8.78 12.69 15.29
N VAL A 224 -8.04 13.53 14.60
CA VAL A 224 -8.61 14.74 13.98
C VAL A 224 -9.29 14.47 12.63
N LEU A 225 -8.78 13.51 11.83
CA LEU A 225 -9.39 13.12 10.56
C LEU A 225 -9.41 11.60 10.42
N GLN A 226 -10.26 11.12 9.50
CA GLN A 226 -10.28 9.72 9.03
C GLN A 226 -10.26 9.71 7.51
N LEU A 227 -9.26 9.10 6.90
CA LEU A 227 -9.17 8.92 5.46
C LEU A 227 -10.31 8.01 4.97
N LYS A 228 -10.89 8.37 3.83
CA LYS A 228 -11.72 7.45 3.06
C LYS A 228 -10.89 6.24 2.61
N GLU A 229 -11.50 5.06 2.54
CA GLU A 229 -10.80 3.82 2.17
C GLU A 229 -10.00 3.93 0.85
N SER A 230 -10.59 4.54 -0.18
CA SER A 230 -9.88 4.77 -1.45
C SER A 230 -8.68 5.70 -1.31
N SER A 231 -8.72 6.66 -0.39
CA SER A 231 -7.62 7.60 -0.14
C SER A 231 -6.45 6.96 0.57
N ILE A 232 -6.67 5.91 1.39
CA ILE A 232 -5.58 5.11 1.96
C ILE A 232 -4.78 4.44 0.84
N ASN A 233 -5.46 3.91 -0.19
CA ASN A 233 -4.80 3.30 -1.34
C ASN A 233 -3.98 4.33 -2.13
N VAL A 234 -4.53 5.55 -2.37
CA VAL A 234 -3.81 6.65 -3.03
C VAL A 234 -2.59 7.07 -2.20
N LEU A 235 -2.75 7.27 -0.88
CA LEU A 235 -1.66 7.65 0.00
C LEU A 235 -0.55 6.59 0.03
N SER A 236 -0.90 5.31 -0.03
CA SER A 236 0.06 4.21 -0.05
C SER A 236 0.94 4.19 -1.32
N GLN A 237 0.57 4.93 -2.36
CA GLN A 237 1.36 5.11 -3.58
C GLN A 237 2.24 6.39 -3.55
N LYS A 238 2.28 7.08 -2.41
CA LYS A 238 3.14 8.24 -2.19
C LYS A 238 4.39 7.84 -1.41
N PHE A 239 5.47 8.58 -1.63
CA PHE A 239 6.77 8.40 -0.95
C PHE A 239 7.23 9.73 -0.35
N THR A 240 8.36 9.73 0.31
CA THR A 240 8.99 10.92 0.91
C THR A 240 9.00 12.09 -0.07
N ASP A 241 8.76 13.29 0.43
CA ASP A 241 8.65 14.57 -0.30
C ASP A 241 7.41 14.71 -1.20
N ALA A 242 6.56 13.67 -1.32
CA ALA A 242 5.29 13.82 -2.02
C ALA A 242 4.33 14.76 -1.28
N LYS A 243 3.58 15.55 -2.04
CA LYS A 243 2.61 16.51 -1.52
C LYS A 243 1.22 15.90 -1.43
N VAL A 244 0.49 16.23 -0.37
CA VAL A 244 -0.90 15.83 -0.16
C VAL A 244 -1.72 16.98 0.43
N LYS A 245 -3.02 17.00 0.11
CA LYS A 245 -4.01 17.94 0.67
C LYS A 245 -5.23 17.17 1.16
N PHE A 246 -5.73 17.50 2.33
CA PHE A 246 -6.96 16.91 2.83
C PHE A 246 -8.18 17.62 2.25
N LYS A 247 -9.16 16.83 1.79
CA LYS A 247 -10.44 17.33 1.29
C LYS A 247 -11.55 16.67 2.10
N LEU A 248 -12.26 17.46 2.87
CA LEU A 248 -13.42 17.01 3.65
C LEU A 248 -14.57 16.59 2.70
N LEU A 249 -15.23 15.47 3.04
CA LEU A 249 -16.39 14.90 2.36
C LEU A 249 -17.70 15.27 3.06
#